data_de4ca08e48ea30c4992ce78dbfc7a8ed
#
_entry.id   de4ca08e48ea30c4992ce78dbfc7a8ed
#
_cell.length_a   1.000
_cell.length_b   1.000
_cell.length_c   1.000
_cell.angle_alpha   90.00
_cell.angle_beta   90.00
_cell.angle_gamma   90.00
#
_symmetry.space_group_name_H-M   'P 1'
#
loop_
_entity.id
_entity.type
_entity.pdbx_description
1 polymer ?
#
loop_
_entity_poly.entity_id
_entity_poly.type
_entity_poly.pdbx_seq_one_letter_code
_entity_poly.pdbx_strand_id
1 'polypeptide(L)'
;MKFLRRGRKPSRRAVEDVDLDSLLALVADSLGFTCVFAADGASLTLRPPAPRRPRDGEILVRLTGLRREAGRRPREDWPTLVSQHLARVVGAAGGVVDAPLDACDYDRAGPLLGTRVEAVDEVPDLTRVVGRHLNGDLVELLTVGARPVLPEEAGCWPVPPGEALERAVGNVRRGERLSVEAIELSGTAVTRLTGRAPSAATHLRWLGAYLPVPAHGVLAVLPDPYTLLVHPVNGIGVVRAIERLRVHAARTGGLSPQVYWWHQGRLTLIRADIELRDGQTRLVVAPPPDFARVLARLAA
;
A
#
# COMPACT_ATOMS: atom_id res chain seq x y z
N MET A 1 -29.33 0.36 -44.71
CA MET A 1 -29.36 0.54 -43.24
C MET A 1 -27.99 1.01 -42.74
N LYS A 2 -27.88 2.29 -42.39
CA LYS A 2 -26.62 2.87 -41.88
C LYS A 2 -26.66 2.81 -40.36
N PHE A 3 -25.78 2.02 -39.73
CA PHE A 3 -25.59 2.01 -38.29
C PHE A 3 -24.77 3.22 -37.90
N LEU A 4 -25.39 4.19 -37.22
CA LEU A 4 -24.76 5.33 -36.56
C LEU A 4 -24.02 4.81 -35.31
N ARG A 5 -22.69 4.77 -35.36
CA ARG A 5 -21.83 4.64 -34.17
C ARG A 5 -22.05 5.88 -33.27
N ARG A 6 -22.73 5.66 -32.14
CA ARG A 6 -22.79 6.65 -31.07
C ARG A 6 -21.37 6.85 -30.52
N GLY A 7 -20.77 7.99 -30.86
CA GLY A 7 -19.54 8.44 -30.23
C GLY A 7 -19.76 8.65 -28.73
N ARG A 8 -18.98 7.96 -27.91
CA ARG A 8 -18.91 8.22 -26.47
C ARG A 8 -18.46 9.68 -26.28
N LYS A 9 -19.32 10.54 -25.74
CA LYS A 9 -18.95 11.90 -25.31
C LYS A 9 -17.83 11.77 -24.27
N PRO A 10 -16.73 12.54 -24.38
CA PRO A 10 -15.72 12.60 -23.34
C PRO A 10 -16.39 13.06 -22.03
N SER A 11 -16.19 12.35 -20.94
CA SER A 11 -16.68 12.73 -19.63
C SER A 11 -16.06 14.09 -19.27
N ARG A 12 -16.89 15.10 -18.96
CA ARG A 12 -16.41 16.35 -18.40
C ARG A 12 -15.72 16.02 -17.08
N ARG A 13 -14.40 16.23 -17.01
CA ARG A 13 -13.67 16.17 -15.75
C ARG A 13 -14.33 17.13 -14.75
N ALA A 14 -14.43 16.74 -13.48
CA ALA A 14 -14.90 17.60 -12.42
C ALA A 14 -13.97 18.83 -12.29
N VAL A 15 -14.52 19.98 -11.96
CA VAL A 15 -13.73 21.23 -11.75
C VAL A 15 -12.63 21.01 -10.68
N GLU A 16 -12.91 20.18 -9.69
CA GLU A 16 -11.97 19.81 -8.63
C GLU A 16 -10.77 19.01 -9.16
N ASP A 17 -10.97 18.14 -10.14
CA ASP A 17 -9.88 17.41 -10.78
C ASP A 17 -8.94 18.33 -11.57
N VAL A 18 -9.48 19.39 -12.19
CA VAL A 18 -8.67 20.36 -12.94
C VAL A 18 -7.73 21.11 -12.01
N ASP A 19 -8.21 21.56 -10.85
CA ASP A 19 -7.39 22.26 -9.86
C ASP A 19 -6.27 21.35 -9.31
N LEU A 20 -6.58 20.08 -9.04
CA LEU A 20 -5.60 19.11 -8.58
C LEU A 20 -4.56 18.79 -9.66
N ASP A 21 -4.97 18.69 -10.92
CA ASP A 21 -4.07 18.46 -12.06
C ASP A 21 -3.11 19.64 -12.24
N SER A 22 -3.60 20.88 -12.10
CA SER A 22 -2.77 22.09 -12.16
C SER A 22 -1.72 22.11 -11.05
N LEU A 23 -2.12 21.74 -9.84
CA LEU A 23 -1.22 21.65 -8.70
C LEU A 23 -0.17 20.53 -8.87
N LEU A 24 -0.58 19.39 -9.40
CA LEU A 24 0.33 18.29 -9.75
C LEU A 24 1.38 18.74 -10.78
N ALA A 25 0.97 19.47 -11.81
CA ALA A 25 1.87 20.02 -12.82
C ALA A 25 2.87 21.01 -12.23
N LEU A 26 2.42 21.91 -11.36
CA LEU A 26 3.26 22.91 -10.68
C LEU A 26 4.31 22.24 -9.78
N VAL A 27 3.89 21.25 -8.98
CA VAL A 27 4.81 20.55 -8.07
C VAL A 27 5.78 19.68 -8.87
N ALA A 28 5.33 19.01 -9.94
CA ALA A 28 6.22 18.25 -10.83
C ALA A 28 7.29 19.15 -11.45
N ASP A 29 6.93 20.33 -11.94
CA ASP A 29 7.86 21.33 -12.49
C ASP A 29 8.88 21.79 -11.44
N SER A 30 8.43 22.05 -10.20
CA SER A 30 9.32 22.44 -9.09
C SER A 30 10.32 21.33 -8.72
N LEU A 31 9.98 20.05 -9.00
CA LEU A 31 10.86 18.90 -8.84
C LEU A 31 11.74 18.63 -10.08
N GLY A 32 11.64 19.45 -11.10
CA GLY A 32 12.41 19.36 -12.34
C GLY A 32 11.86 18.34 -13.35
N PHE A 33 10.56 17.98 -13.26
CA PHE A 33 9.92 17.04 -14.20
C PHE A 33 8.84 17.73 -15.01
N THR A 34 8.76 17.42 -16.29
CA THR A 34 7.56 17.69 -17.09
C THR A 34 6.54 16.57 -16.87
N CYS A 35 5.25 16.89 -16.93
CA CYS A 35 4.20 15.92 -16.69
C CYS A 35 3.25 15.76 -17.88
N VAL A 36 2.80 14.51 -18.12
CA VAL A 36 1.81 14.17 -19.14
C VAL A 36 0.69 13.36 -18.49
N PHE A 37 -0.51 13.92 -18.46
CA PHE A 37 -1.69 13.22 -17.92
C PHE A 37 -2.24 12.21 -18.92
N ALA A 38 -2.63 11.05 -18.45
CA ALA A 38 -3.39 10.10 -19.25
C ALA A 38 -4.79 10.66 -19.59
N ALA A 39 -5.34 10.26 -20.73
CA ALA A 39 -6.62 10.77 -21.23
C ALA A 39 -7.79 10.51 -20.26
N ASP A 40 -7.72 9.42 -19.50
CA ASP A 40 -8.71 9.03 -18.49
C ASP A 40 -8.52 9.75 -17.15
N GLY A 41 -7.41 10.50 -16.99
CA GLY A 41 -7.05 11.16 -15.74
C GLY A 41 -6.62 10.24 -14.60
N ALA A 42 -6.50 8.93 -14.83
CA ALA A 42 -6.17 7.96 -13.80
C ALA A 42 -4.67 7.93 -13.46
N SER A 43 -3.82 8.42 -14.36
CA SER A 43 -2.37 8.44 -14.17
C SER A 43 -1.70 9.67 -14.76
N LEU A 44 -0.48 9.91 -14.30
CA LEU A 44 0.43 10.98 -14.71
C LEU A 44 1.80 10.38 -15.01
N THR A 45 2.39 10.72 -16.13
CA THR A 45 3.80 10.37 -16.45
C THR A 45 4.68 11.57 -16.18
N LEU A 46 5.64 11.44 -15.28
CA LEU A 46 6.70 12.42 -15.03
C LEU A 46 7.87 12.13 -15.96
N ARG A 47 8.37 13.16 -16.65
CA ARG A 47 9.51 13.07 -17.58
C ARG A 47 10.63 13.98 -17.11
N PRO A 48 11.87 13.48 -17.00
CA PRO A 48 13.04 14.33 -16.72
C PRO A 48 13.32 15.27 -17.89
N PRO A 49 13.94 16.45 -17.65
CA PRO A 49 14.12 17.49 -18.66
C PRO A 49 15.08 17.13 -19.80
N ALA A 50 15.93 16.10 -19.63
CA ALA A 50 16.89 15.67 -20.65
C ALA A 50 17.02 14.13 -20.66
N PRO A 51 16.03 13.38 -21.15
CA PRO A 51 16.15 11.93 -21.27
C PRO A 51 17.20 11.58 -22.34
N ARG A 52 18.12 10.66 -22.02
CA ARG A 52 19.12 10.17 -22.99
C ARG A 52 18.47 9.30 -24.08
N ARG A 53 17.30 8.71 -23.79
CA ARG A 53 16.45 7.97 -24.74
C ARG A 53 14.99 8.29 -24.48
N PRO A 54 14.08 8.17 -25.50
CA PRO A 54 12.65 8.25 -25.26
C PRO A 54 12.25 7.19 -24.22
N ARG A 55 11.73 7.62 -23.08
CA ARG A 55 11.32 6.85 -21.88
C ARG A 55 12.38 6.62 -20.80
N ASP A 56 13.64 7.04 -20.97
CA ASP A 56 14.62 6.99 -19.89
C ASP A 56 14.17 7.90 -18.74
N GLY A 57 14.00 7.30 -17.55
CA GLY A 57 13.61 8.04 -16.35
C GLY A 57 12.14 8.47 -16.30
N GLU A 58 11.27 8.00 -17.20
CA GLU A 58 9.83 8.23 -17.07
C GLU A 58 9.27 7.51 -15.83
N ILE A 59 8.54 8.26 -14.99
CA ILE A 59 7.91 7.75 -13.78
C ILE A 59 6.40 7.78 -13.97
N LEU A 60 5.74 6.62 -13.94
CA LEU A 60 4.29 6.54 -13.97
C LEU A 60 3.72 6.69 -12.55
N VAL A 61 2.91 7.71 -12.35
CA VAL A 61 2.25 8.04 -11.09
C VAL A 61 0.76 7.75 -11.22
N ARG A 62 0.20 6.89 -10.39
CA ARG A 62 -1.24 6.66 -10.32
C ARG A 62 -1.91 7.73 -9.46
N LEU A 63 -3.00 8.30 -9.95
CA LEU A 63 -3.69 9.41 -9.30
C LEU A 63 -4.96 8.99 -8.56
N THR A 64 -5.46 7.78 -8.73
CA THR A 64 -6.74 7.32 -8.15
C THR A 64 -6.77 7.45 -6.63
N GLY A 65 -5.72 7.00 -5.94
CA GLY A 65 -5.59 7.12 -4.49
C GLY A 65 -5.47 8.58 -4.04
N LEU A 66 -4.61 9.35 -4.73
CA LEU A 66 -4.40 10.77 -4.44
C LEU A 66 -5.69 11.60 -4.62
N ARG A 67 -6.45 11.36 -5.70
CA ARG A 67 -7.73 12.04 -5.96
C ARG A 67 -8.77 11.73 -4.90
N ARG A 68 -8.84 10.47 -4.47
CA ARG A 68 -9.74 10.04 -3.38
C ARG A 68 -9.37 10.72 -2.06
N GLU A 69 -8.08 10.85 -1.78
CA GLU A 69 -7.60 11.50 -0.56
C GLU A 69 -7.80 13.03 -0.62
N ALA A 70 -7.53 13.66 -1.76
CA ALA A 70 -7.78 15.09 -1.98
C ALA A 70 -9.26 15.44 -1.81
N GLY A 71 -10.18 14.60 -2.31
CA GLY A 71 -11.63 14.81 -2.13
C GLY A 71 -12.13 14.71 -0.67
N ARG A 72 -11.28 14.22 0.26
CA ARG A 72 -11.59 14.11 1.70
C ARG A 72 -10.95 15.21 2.55
N ARG A 73 -10.08 16.03 1.96
CA ARG A 73 -9.32 17.09 2.65
C ARG A 73 -9.74 18.46 2.17
N PRO A 74 -9.63 19.49 3.04
CA PRO A 74 -9.74 20.88 2.60
C PRO A 74 -8.74 21.19 1.49
N ARG A 75 -9.10 22.08 0.56
CA ARG A 75 -8.22 22.45 -0.56
C ARG A 75 -6.88 23.06 -0.13
N GLU A 76 -6.85 23.70 1.02
CA GLU A 76 -5.64 24.25 1.64
C GLU A 76 -4.57 23.21 1.97
N ASP A 77 -4.97 21.94 2.18
CA ASP A 77 -4.05 20.83 2.44
C ASP A 77 -3.49 20.19 1.17
N TRP A 78 -4.08 20.45 0.01
CA TRP A 78 -3.70 19.83 -1.26
C TRP A 78 -2.24 20.06 -1.67
N PRO A 79 -1.64 21.28 -1.50
CA PRO A 79 -0.24 21.49 -1.83
C PRO A 79 0.69 20.56 -1.06
N THR A 80 0.44 20.40 0.24
CA THR A 80 1.21 19.49 1.09
C THR A 80 1.01 18.03 0.69
N LEU A 81 -0.23 17.61 0.43
CA LEU A 81 -0.59 16.28 0.00
C LEU A 81 0.09 15.91 -1.33
N VAL A 82 0.00 16.79 -2.34
CA VAL A 82 0.60 16.58 -3.67
C VAL A 82 2.12 16.56 -3.57
N SER A 83 2.72 17.51 -2.83
CA SER A 83 4.18 17.56 -2.66
C SER A 83 4.72 16.31 -1.99
N GLN A 84 4.07 15.82 -0.92
CA GLN A 84 4.45 14.59 -0.25
C GLN A 84 4.28 13.36 -1.16
N HIS A 85 3.20 13.32 -1.93
CA HIS A 85 2.94 12.21 -2.85
C HIS A 85 3.99 12.14 -3.96
N LEU A 86 4.26 13.26 -4.66
CA LEU A 86 5.24 13.32 -5.73
C LEU A 86 6.67 13.13 -5.21
N ALA A 87 7.04 13.74 -4.08
CA ALA A 87 8.37 13.55 -3.48
C ALA A 87 8.62 12.08 -3.12
N ARG A 88 7.59 11.37 -2.61
CA ARG A 88 7.67 9.93 -2.32
C ARG A 88 7.87 9.10 -3.59
N VAL A 89 7.11 9.39 -4.65
CA VAL A 89 7.18 8.66 -5.92
C VAL A 89 8.52 8.94 -6.61
N VAL A 90 8.97 10.20 -6.66
CA VAL A 90 10.25 10.59 -7.22
C VAL A 90 11.41 10.04 -6.39
N GLY A 91 11.31 10.09 -5.06
CA GLY A 91 12.31 9.50 -4.17
C GLY A 91 12.42 7.98 -4.30
N ALA A 92 11.30 7.30 -4.51
CA ALA A 92 11.28 5.87 -4.79
C ALA A 92 11.85 5.52 -6.18
N ALA A 93 11.69 6.43 -7.16
CA ALA A 93 12.25 6.30 -8.51
C ALA A 93 13.68 6.84 -8.61
N GLY A 94 14.07 7.79 -7.75
CA GLY A 94 15.35 8.51 -7.75
C GLY A 94 16.49 7.82 -7.00
N GLY A 95 16.31 6.58 -6.53
CA GLY A 95 17.44 5.74 -6.11
C GLY A 95 18.36 5.51 -7.29
N VAL A 96 19.48 6.24 -7.33
CA VAL A 96 20.62 6.15 -8.24
C VAL A 96 20.27 5.41 -9.55
N VAL A 97 20.06 6.19 -10.63
CA VAL A 97 19.98 5.65 -11.99
C VAL A 97 21.39 5.27 -12.41
N ASP A 98 21.90 4.18 -11.85
CA ASP A 98 22.81 3.31 -12.59
C ASP A 98 22.04 2.77 -13.80
N ALA A 99 22.76 2.52 -14.91
CA ALA A 99 22.22 1.98 -16.13
C ALA A 99 21.05 1.02 -15.88
N PRO A 100 19.95 1.06 -16.68
CA PRO A 100 18.75 0.29 -16.39
C PRO A 100 19.14 -1.12 -15.99
N LEU A 101 18.81 -1.46 -14.73
CA LEU A 101 19.18 -2.75 -14.18
C LEU A 101 18.58 -3.80 -15.12
N ASP A 102 19.43 -4.60 -15.74
CA ASP A 102 18.95 -5.79 -16.42
C ASP A 102 18.43 -6.73 -15.35
N ALA A 103 17.11 -6.74 -15.18
CA ALA A 103 16.47 -7.54 -14.14
C ALA A 103 16.62 -9.04 -14.41
N CYS A 104 17.05 -9.45 -15.61
CA CYS A 104 17.44 -10.84 -15.89
C CYS A 104 18.79 -11.22 -15.26
N ASP A 105 19.65 -10.23 -14.94
CA ASP A 105 20.89 -10.47 -14.20
C ASP A 105 20.61 -10.65 -12.71
N TYR A 106 20.49 -11.90 -12.28
CA TYR A 106 20.16 -12.24 -10.89
C TYR A 106 21.23 -11.85 -9.88
N ASP A 107 22.50 -11.84 -10.28
CA ASP A 107 23.59 -11.48 -9.37
C ASP A 107 23.51 -9.98 -9.02
N ARG A 108 23.08 -9.16 -9.97
CA ARG A 108 22.84 -7.73 -9.74
C ARG A 108 21.48 -7.46 -9.13
N ALA A 109 20.43 -8.18 -9.53
CA ALA A 109 19.08 -8.00 -9.00
C ALA A 109 18.95 -8.54 -7.56
N GLY A 110 19.57 -9.66 -7.24
CA GLY A 110 19.43 -10.38 -5.98
C GLY A 110 19.65 -9.55 -4.72
N PRO A 111 20.67 -8.70 -4.60
CA PRO A 111 20.85 -7.78 -3.47
C PRO A 111 19.77 -6.71 -3.35
N LEU A 112 19.12 -6.35 -4.47
CA LEU A 112 18.10 -5.31 -4.56
C LEU A 112 16.67 -5.85 -4.45
N LEU A 113 16.53 -7.18 -4.32
CA LEU A 113 15.22 -7.80 -4.12
C LEU A 113 14.61 -7.34 -2.80
N GLY A 114 13.37 -6.94 -2.87
CA GLY A 114 12.54 -6.53 -1.75
C GLY A 114 11.13 -7.07 -1.87
N THR A 115 10.29 -6.75 -0.89
CA THR A 115 8.88 -7.08 -0.91
C THR A 115 8.03 -5.86 -0.67
N ARG A 116 6.84 -5.82 -1.26
CA ARG A 116 5.82 -4.82 -1.02
C ARG A 116 4.45 -5.49 -0.92
N VAL A 117 3.68 -5.14 0.08
CA VAL A 117 2.30 -5.61 0.20
C VAL A 117 1.37 -4.62 -0.48
N GLU A 118 0.43 -5.14 -1.25
CA GLU A 118 -0.63 -4.36 -1.90
C GLU A 118 -2.00 -5.02 -1.71
N ALA A 119 -3.06 -4.23 -1.83
CA ALA A 119 -4.40 -4.78 -1.93
C ALA A 119 -4.56 -5.46 -3.31
N VAL A 120 -5.22 -6.61 -3.32
CA VAL A 120 -5.41 -7.41 -4.54
C VAL A 120 -6.14 -6.62 -5.62
N ASP A 121 -7.14 -5.83 -5.24
CA ASP A 121 -7.93 -4.97 -6.14
C ASP A 121 -7.17 -3.74 -6.68
N GLU A 122 -6.04 -3.37 -6.06
CA GLU A 122 -5.17 -2.29 -6.53
C GLU A 122 -4.09 -2.80 -7.51
N VAL A 123 -3.90 -4.11 -7.64
CA VAL A 123 -3.00 -4.71 -8.63
C VAL A 123 -3.78 -4.95 -9.94
N PRO A 124 -3.45 -4.24 -11.03
CA PRO A 124 -4.26 -4.29 -12.26
C PRO A 124 -4.33 -5.68 -12.89
N ASP A 125 -3.24 -6.42 -12.80
CA ASP A 125 -3.11 -7.76 -13.38
C ASP A 125 -2.12 -8.58 -12.54
N LEU A 126 -2.65 -9.50 -11.76
CA LEU A 126 -1.86 -10.40 -10.92
C LEU A 126 -1.00 -11.38 -11.73
N THR A 127 -1.33 -11.62 -13.01
CA THR A 127 -0.52 -12.50 -13.87
C THR A 127 0.75 -11.81 -14.37
N ARG A 128 0.84 -10.49 -14.21
CA ARG A 128 1.99 -9.66 -14.63
C ARG A 128 2.94 -9.31 -13.49
N VAL A 129 2.77 -9.93 -12.33
CA VAL A 129 3.63 -9.70 -11.16
C VAL A 129 4.01 -11.01 -10.51
N VAL A 130 5.16 -11.05 -9.87
CA VAL A 130 5.59 -12.17 -9.04
C VAL A 130 5.29 -11.86 -7.59
N GLY A 131 4.59 -12.77 -6.91
CA GLY A 131 4.20 -12.56 -5.52
C GLY A 131 3.48 -13.75 -4.93
N ARG A 132 2.98 -13.57 -3.71
CA ARG A 132 2.13 -14.55 -3.03
C ARG A 132 0.97 -13.87 -2.31
N HIS A 133 -0.18 -14.50 -2.28
CA HIS A 133 -1.28 -14.04 -1.44
C HIS A 133 -0.94 -14.18 0.05
N LEU A 134 -1.16 -13.13 0.81
CA LEU A 134 -1.14 -13.17 2.28
C LEU A 134 -2.50 -13.63 2.81
N ASN A 135 -3.57 -13.21 2.14
CA ASN A 135 -4.95 -13.63 2.35
C ASN A 135 -5.77 -13.28 1.09
N GLY A 136 -7.11 -13.25 1.17
CA GLY A 136 -7.99 -12.94 0.03
C GLY A 136 -7.88 -11.50 -0.46
N ASP A 137 -7.43 -10.55 0.37
CA ASP A 137 -7.43 -9.11 0.07
C ASP A 137 -6.04 -8.55 -0.19
N LEU A 138 -4.99 -9.24 0.26
CA LEU A 138 -3.62 -8.75 0.24
C LEU A 138 -2.67 -9.71 -0.49
N VAL A 139 -1.80 -9.13 -1.30
CA VAL A 139 -0.73 -9.83 -2.01
C VAL A 139 0.62 -9.21 -1.62
N GLU A 140 1.61 -10.05 -1.35
CA GLU A 140 3.01 -9.65 -1.19
C GLU A 140 3.72 -9.83 -2.52
N LEU A 141 4.13 -8.73 -3.12
CA LEU A 141 4.81 -8.66 -4.40
C LEU A 141 6.32 -8.71 -4.22
N LEU A 142 6.99 -9.43 -5.10
CA LEU A 142 8.44 -9.37 -5.25
C LEU A 142 8.81 -8.10 -6.00
N THR A 143 9.79 -7.36 -5.50
CA THR A 143 10.26 -6.11 -6.12
C THR A 143 11.78 -6.14 -6.35
N VAL A 144 12.22 -5.39 -7.37
CA VAL A 144 13.62 -4.96 -7.52
C VAL A 144 13.65 -3.46 -7.36
N GLY A 145 14.27 -2.98 -6.28
CA GLY A 145 14.11 -1.60 -5.88
C GLY A 145 12.64 -1.24 -5.62
N ALA A 146 12.12 -0.22 -6.31
CA ALA A 146 10.75 0.25 -6.12
C ALA A 146 9.70 -0.44 -7.01
N ARG A 147 10.10 -1.19 -8.06
CA ARG A 147 9.16 -1.76 -9.02
C ARG A 147 8.89 -3.25 -8.78
N PRO A 148 7.67 -3.74 -9.07
CA PRO A 148 7.37 -5.17 -9.08
C PRO A 148 8.22 -5.89 -10.15
N VAL A 149 8.60 -7.13 -9.84
CA VAL A 149 9.26 -8.04 -10.77
C VAL A 149 8.21 -8.64 -11.69
N LEU A 150 8.52 -8.67 -12.99
CA LEU A 150 7.69 -9.33 -13.99
C LEU A 150 8.00 -10.84 -14.05
N PRO A 151 7.01 -11.69 -14.41
CA PRO A 151 7.23 -13.12 -14.56
C PRO A 151 8.35 -13.45 -15.57
N GLU A 152 8.44 -12.68 -16.65
CA GLU A 152 9.47 -12.84 -17.68
C GLU A 152 10.88 -12.60 -17.13
N GLU A 153 11.03 -11.62 -16.23
CA GLU A 153 12.31 -11.31 -15.56
C GLU A 153 12.69 -12.42 -14.58
N ALA A 154 11.72 -12.84 -13.75
CA ALA A 154 11.94 -13.96 -12.82
C ALA A 154 12.24 -15.29 -13.56
N GLY A 155 11.69 -15.45 -14.77
CA GLY A 155 11.96 -16.60 -15.63
C GLY A 155 13.40 -16.68 -16.14
N CYS A 156 14.14 -15.56 -16.15
CA CYS A 156 15.57 -15.55 -16.50
C CYS A 156 16.49 -16.03 -15.36
N TRP A 157 15.97 -16.11 -14.12
CA TRP A 157 16.80 -16.36 -12.95
C TRP A 157 17.12 -17.85 -12.76
N PRO A 158 18.30 -18.16 -12.18
CA PRO A 158 18.68 -19.53 -11.87
C PRO A 158 17.95 -20.13 -10.67
N VAL A 159 17.07 -19.37 -10.03
CA VAL A 159 16.28 -19.74 -8.84
C VAL A 159 14.79 -19.62 -9.11
N PRO A 160 13.95 -20.48 -8.51
CA PRO A 160 12.51 -20.35 -8.64
C PRO A 160 11.98 -19.09 -7.95
N PRO A 161 10.85 -18.53 -8.41
CA PRO A 161 10.28 -17.30 -7.85
C PRO A 161 10.03 -17.35 -6.33
N GLY A 162 9.69 -18.50 -5.78
CA GLY A 162 9.51 -18.69 -4.34
C GLY A 162 10.80 -18.48 -3.55
N GLU A 163 11.94 -18.96 -4.04
CA GLU A 163 13.24 -18.77 -3.41
C GLU A 163 13.70 -17.30 -3.53
N ALA A 164 13.47 -16.67 -4.68
CA ALA A 164 13.72 -15.26 -4.87
C ALA A 164 12.89 -14.40 -3.88
N LEU A 165 11.64 -14.78 -3.63
CA LEU A 165 10.77 -14.10 -2.65
C LEU A 165 11.31 -14.27 -1.22
N GLU A 166 11.77 -15.47 -0.83
CA GLU A 166 12.39 -15.67 0.49
C GLU A 166 13.72 -14.90 0.63
N ARG A 167 14.51 -14.79 -0.44
CA ARG A 167 15.69 -13.91 -0.46
C ARG A 167 15.31 -12.47 -0.25
N ALA A 168 14.26 -11.99 -0.92
CA ALA A 168 13.74 -10.64 -0.75
C ALA A 168 13.29 -10.36 0.69
N VAL A 169 12.56 -11.28 1.30
CA VAL A 169 12.17 -11.22 2.73
C VAL A 169 13.42 -11.15 3.62
N GLY A 170 14.44 -11.95 3.33
CA GLY A 170 15.73 -11.89 4.03
C GLY A 170 16.46 -10.55 3.88
N ASN A 171 16.40 -9.95 2.68
CA ASN A 171 16.96 -8.62 2.44
C ASN A 171 16.22 -7.54 3.24
N VAL A 172 14.89 -7.56 3.24
CA VAL A 172 14.06 -6.64 4.05
C VAL A 172 14.44 -6.74 5.53
N ARG A 173 14.58 -7.96 6.06
CA ARG A 173 14.94 -8.18 7.47
C ARG A 173 16.31 -7.59 7.82
N ARG A 174 17.29 -7.69 6.91
CA ARG A 174 18.65 -7.16 7.14
C ARG A 174 18.77 -5.67 6.84
N GLY A 175 18.00 -5.19 5.87
CA GLY A 175 18.15 -3.84 5.33
C GLY A 175 17.54 -2.75 6.20
N GLU A 176 16.48 -3.05 6.94
CA GLU A 176 15.77 -2.05 7.72
C GLU A 176 15.25 -2.59 9.05
N ARG A 177 15.29 -1.74 10.06
CA ARG A 177 14.56 -1.90 11.30
C ARG A 177 13.51 -0.79 11.41
N LEU A 178 12.25 -1.17 11.63
CA LEU A 178 11.18 -0.19 11.80
C LEU A 178 11.37 0.60 13.10
N SER A 179 11.02 1.88 13.06
CA SER A 179 10.84 2.69 14.28
C SER A 179 9.57 2.26 14.99
N VAL A 180 9.58 2.27 16.31
CA VAL A 180 8.47 1.83 17.16
C VAL A 180 7.99 3.02 17.98
N GLU A 181 6.72 3.33 17.93
CA GLU A 181 6.09 4.41 18.66
C GLU A 181 4.76 3.96 19.25
N ALA A 182 4.55 4.24 20.53
CA ALA A 182 3.26 4.07 21.16
C ALA A 182 2.38 5.30 20.86
N ILE A 183 1.22 5.08 20.27
CA ILE A 183 0.26 6.14 19.97
C ILE A 183 -1.10 5.79 20.54
N GLU A 184 -1.98 6.78 20.62
CA GLU A 184 -3.37 6.59 21.02
C GLU A 184 -4.29 6.95 19.85
N LEU A 185 -5.18 6.02 19.47
CA LEU A 185 -6.21 6.23 18.46
C LEU A 185 -7.58 6.20 19.12
N SER A 186 -8.18 7.37 19.31
CA SER A 186 -9.52 7.52 19.91
C SER A 186 -9.66 6.77 21.24
N GLY A 187 -8.66 6.84 22.14
CA GLY A 187 -8.64 6.14 23.42
C GLY A 187 -8.28 4.65 23.32
N THR A 188 -7.65 4.22 22.23
CA THR A 188 -7.08 2.86 22.08
C THR A 188 -5.58 2.97 21.94
N ALA A 189 -4.84 2.33 22.84
CA ALA A 189 -3.38 2.24 22.74
C ALA A 189 -3.00 1.36 21.54
N VAL A 190 -2.14 1.88 20.66
CA VAL A 190 -1.70 1.23 19.44
C VAL A 190 -0.19 1.42 19.30
N THR A 191 0.52 0.42 18.85
CA THR A 191 1.92 0.56 18.47
C THR A 191 2.02 0.83 16.98
N ARG A 192 2.63 1.95 16.61
CA ARG A 192 2.96 2.30 15.24
C ARG A 192 4.37 1.85 14.94
N LEU A 193 4.51 1.06 13.87
CA LEU A 193 5.79 0.63 13.33
C LEU A 193 5.96 1.31 11.97
N THR A 194 7.05 2.08 11.77
CA THR A 194 7.25 2.88 10.56
C THR A 194 8.63 2.62 9.98
N GLY A 195 8.68 2.36 8.68
CA GLY A 195 9.90 2.17 7.89
C GLY A 195 10.11 3.26 6.85
N ARG A 196 11.31 3.24 6.26
CA ARG A 196 11.66 4.08 5.10
C ARG A 196 11.38 3.38 3.77
N ALA A 197 11.38 2.04 3.77
CA ALA A 197 11.04 1.21 2.62
C ALA A 197 9.56 0.78 2.66
N PRO A 198 8.90 0.51 1.51
CA PRO A 198 7.49 0.13 1.43
C PRO A 198 7.26 -1.34 1.79
N SER A 199 7.94 -1.84 2.81
CA SER A 199 7.97 -3.24 3.25
C SER A 199 7.50 -3.44 4.69
N ALA A 200 6.85 -2.44 5.31
CA ALA A 200 6.47 -2.50 6.73
C ALA A 200 5.64 -3.75 7.08
N ALA A 201 4.70 -4.15 6.22
CA ALA A 201 3.86 -5.34 6.44
C ALA A 201 4.67 -6.65 6.47
N THR A 202 5.80 -6.73 5.75
CA THR A 202 6.68 -7.91 5.76
C THR A 202 7.26 -8.17 7.15
N HIS A 203 7.43 -7.11 7.95
CA HIS A 203 7.94 -7.19 9.32
C HIS A 203 6.98 -7.87 10.32
N LEU A 204 5.73 -8.12 9.94
CA LEU A 204 4.83 -8.98 10.73
C LEU A 204 5.43 -10.36 11.01
N ARG A 205 6.27 -10.89 10.11
CA ARG A 205 6.91 -12.20 10.26
C ARG A 205 7.82 -12.32 11.49
N TRP A 206 8.36 -11.21 11.94
CA TRP A 206 9.23 -11.14 13.12
C TRP A 206 8.81 -10.01 14.08
N LEU A 207 7.49 -9.84 14.21
CA LEU A 207 6.89 -8.81 15.06
C LEU A 207 7.39 -8.86 16.51
N GLY A 208 7.69 -10.06 17.02
CA GLY A 208 8.29 -10.26 18.34
C GLY A 208 9.66 -9.60 18.56
N ALA A 209 10.35 -9.18 17.47
CA ALA A 209 11.59 -8.38 17.60
C ALA A 209 11.32 -6.90 17.90
N TYR A 210 10.07 -6.44 17.80
CA TYR A 210 9.66 -5.04 18.02
C TYR A 210 8.86 -4.86 19.29
N LEU A 211 7.98 -5.82 19.61
CA LEU A 211 7.08 -5.74 20.75
C LEU A 211 6.73 -7.14 21.27
N PRO A 212 6.32 -7.26 22.53
CA PRO A 212 5.76 -8.50 23.07
C PRO A 212 4.49 -8.86 22.33
N VAL A 213 4.43 -10.06 21.74
CA VAL A 213 3.26 -10.57 21.03
C VAL A 213 2.46 -11.46 22.01
N PRO A 214 1.19 -11.13 22.33
CA PRO A 214 0.35 -11.96 23.20
C PRO A 214 0.10 -13.35 22.59
N ALA A 215 -0.30 -14.30 23.43
CA ALA A 215 -0.64 -15.65 22.99
C ALA A 215 -1.77 -15.70 21.94
N HIS A 216 -2.68 -14.70 21.98
CA HIS A 216 -3.77 -14.56 21.00
C HIS A 216 -3.43 -13.66 19.82
N GLY A 217 -2.15 -13.26 19.65
CA GLY A 217 -1.70 -12.43 18.55
C GLY A 217 -2.05 -10.96 18.69
N VAL A 218 -2.11 -10.26 17.56
CA VAL A 218 -2.41 -8.82 17.49
C VAL A 218 -3.43 -8.52 16.40
N LEU A 219 -4.15 -7.41 16.55
CA LEU A 219 -4.80 -6.74 15.43
C LEU A 219 -3.74 -5.96 14.64
N ALA A 220 -3.86 -5.98 13.34
CA ALA A 220 -2.97 -5.25 12.42
C ALA A 220 -3.78 -4.41 11.43
N VAL A 221 -3.32 -3.19 11.16
CA VAL A 221 -3.84 -2.30 10.13
C VAL A 221 -2.67 -1.79 9.30
N LEU A 222 -2.89 -1.67 8.01
CA LEU A 222 -1.92 -1.27 7.00
C LEU A 222 -2.35 0.05 6.36
N PRO A 223 -2.09 1.20 7.02
CA PRO A 223 -2.51 2.50 6.50
C PRO A 223 -1.81 2.86 5.18
N ASP A 224 -0.57 2.43 5.04
CA ASP A 224 0.26 2.65 3.86
C ASP A 224 1.38 1.57 3.81
N PRO A 225 2.15 1.48 2.70
CA PRO A 225 3.22 0.48 2.59
C PRO A 225 4.37 0.63 3.59
N TYR A 226 4.51 1.82 4.20
CA TYR A 226 5.60 2.17 5.13
C TYR A 226 5.22 2.03 6.60
N THR A 227 3.91 1.87 6.89
CA THR A 227 3.37 1.92 8.24
C THR A 227 2.55 0.67 8.56
N LEU A 228 2.79 0.12 9.74
CA LEU A 228 2.01 -0.94 10.34
C LEU A 228 1.51 -0.48 11.71
N LEU A 229 0.21 -0.54 11.94
CA LEU A 229 -0.39 -0.30 13.23
C LEU A 229 -0.78 -1.64 13.86
N VAL A 230 -0.38 -1.84 15.12
CA VAL A 230 -0.69 -3.08 15.84
C VAL A 230 -1.30 -2.81 17.22
N HIS A 231 -2.27 -3.65 17.59
CA HIS A 231 -2.91 -3.63 18.90
C HIS A 231 -2.94 -5.04 19.50
N PRO A 232 -2.52 -5.26 20.75
CA PRO A 232 -2.46 -6.59 21.34
C PRO A 232 -3.85 -7.18 21.59
N VAL A 233 -4.02 -8.49 21.33
CA VAL A 233 -5.24 -9.24 21.62
C VAL A 233 -5.11 -9.88 23.01
N ASN A 234 -5.42 -9.11 24.06
CA ASN A 234 -5.19 -9.50 25.46
C ASN A 234 -6.37 -9.28 26.40
N GLY A 235 -7.53 -8.88 25.88
CA GLY A 235 -8.73 -8.66 26.68
C GLY A 235 -9.94 -8.29 25.85
N ILE A 236 -11.12 -8.24 26.48
CA ILE A 236 -12.39 -7.95 25.79
C ILE A 236 -12.41 -6.56 25.12
N GLY A 237 -11.57 -5.64 25.55
CA GLY A 237 -11.41 -4.32 24.93
C GLY A 237 -11.03 -4.37 23.45
N VAL A 238 -10.54 -5.53 22.96
CA VAL A 238 -10.19 -5.76 21.56
C VAL A 238 -11.38 -5.51 20.60
N VAL A 239 -12.62 -5.71 21.03
CA VAL A 239 -13.81 -5.44 20.20
C VAL A 239 -13.92 -3.94 19.88
N ARG A 240 -13.70 -3.08 20.89
CA ARG A 240 -13.63 -1.62 20.66
C ARG A 240 -12.42 -1.22 19.84
N ALA A 241 -11.31 -1.92 20.02
CA ALA A 241 -10.10 -1.67 19.21
C ALA A 241 -10.35 -1.95 17.73
N ILE A 242 -11.07 -3.04 17.39
CA ILE A 242 -11.46 -3.35 16.00
C ILE A 242 -12.25 -2.18 15.40
N GLU A 243 -13.26 -1.68 16.11
CA GLU A 243 -14.08 -0.55 15.65
C GLU A 243 -13.21 0.70 15.36
N ARG A 244 -12.40 1.10 16.32
CA ARG A 244 -11.58 2.31 16.22
C ARG A 244 -10.51 2.20 15.14
N LEU A 245 -9.87 1.05 15.05
CA LEU A 245 -8.88 0.77 14.01
C LEU A 245 -9.54 0.74 12.62
N ARG A 246 -10.74 0.16 12.48
CA ARG A 246 -11.50 0.13 11.22
C ARG A 246 -11.90 1.54 10.77
N VAL A 247 -12.40 2.36 11.70
CA VAL A 247 -12.73 3.78 11.41
C VAL A 247 -11.48 4.56 11.02
N HIS A 248 -10.36 4.35 11.71
CA HIS A 248 -9.09 5.00 11.38
C HIS A 248 -8.60 4.56 9.98
N ALA A 249 -8.56 3.27 9.69
CA ALA A 249 -8.15 2.73 8.40
C ALA A 249 -9.01 3.26 7.24
N ALA A 250 -10.33 3.34 7.43
CA ALA A 250 -11.24 3.87 6.43
C ALA A 250 -11.02 5.37 6.15
N ARG A 251 -10.62 6.14 7.17
CA ARG A 251 -10.35 7.58 7.03
C ARG A 251 -9.03 7.87 6.33
N THR A 252 -8.01 7.06 6.60
CA THR A 252 -6.68 7.25 5.99
C THR A 252 -6.65 6.89 4.51
N GLY A 253 -7.60 6.07 4.04
CA GLY A 253 -7.73 5.71 2.63
C GLY A 253 -6.48 5.04 2.04
N GLY A 254 -5.70 4.37 2.88
CA GLY A 254 -4.39 3.83 2.57
C GLY A 254 -4.39 2.50 1.83
N LEU A 255 -3.38 1.66 2.10
CA LEU A 255 -3.16 0.37 1.47
C LEU A 255 -4.38 -0.56 1.62
N SER A 256 -4.95 -0.61 2.83
CA SER A 256 -6.18 -1.36 3.07
C SER A 256 -7.01 -0.67 4.16
N PRO A 257 -8.32 -0.49 3.94
CA PRO A 257 -9.23 0.02 4.97
C PRO A 257 -9.61 -1.04 6.00
N GLN A 258 -9.05 -2.22 5.96
CA GLN A 258 -9.46 -3.37 6.75
C GLN A 258 -8.62 -3.54 8.03
N VAL A 259 -9.17 -4.30 8.98
CA VAL A 259 -8.47 -4.76 10.18
C VAL A 259 -8.17 -6.25 10.00
N TYR A 260 -6.95 -6.64 10.30
CA TYR A 260 -6.50 -8.02 10.21
C TYR A 260 -6.13 -8.54 11.59
N TRP A 261 -6.31 -9.84 11.79
CA TRP A 261 -5.78 -10.58 12.92
C TRP A 261 -4.50 -11.31 12.49
N TRP A 262 -3.38 -10.93 13.09
CA TRP A 262 -2.13 -11.65 12.91
C TRP A 262 -1.90 -12.59 14.10
N HIS A 263 -1.83 -13.87 13.81
CA HIS A 263 -1.62 -14.93 14.79
C HIS A 263 -0.88 -16.10 14.16
N GLN A 264 0.16 -16.61 14.83
CA GLN A 264 0.97 -17.74 14.39
C GLN A 264 1.44 -17.64 12.93
N GLY A 265 1.91 -16.46 12.51
CA GLY A 265 2.43 -16.23 11.16
C GLY A 265 1.35 -16.06 10.07
N ARG A 266 0.07 -16.05 10.43
CA ARG A 266 -1.07 -15.88 9.51
C ARG A 266 -1.74 -14.54 9.71
N LEU A 267 -2.05 -13.90 8.61
CA LEU A 267 -2.80 -12.64 8.59
C LEU A 267 -4.21 -12.91 8.06
N THR A 268 -5.19 -12.82 8.94
CA THR A 268 -6.60 -13.15 8.63
C THR A 268 -7.44 -11.89 8.69
N LEU A 269 -8.28 -11.67 7.68
CA LEU A 269 -9.21 -10.56 7.63
C LEU A 269 -10.27 -10.68 8.73
N ILE A 270 -10.48 -9.60 9.49
CA ILE A 270 -11.65 -9.42 10.34
C ILE A 270 -12.65 -8.56 9.56
N ARG A 271 -13.71 -9.19 9.04
CA ARG A 271 -14.75 -8.44 8.35
C ARG A 271 -15.48 -7.54 9.36
N ALA A 272 -15.44 -6.26 9.08
CA ALA A 272 -16.04 -5.24 9.93
C ALA A 272 -16.67 -4.17 9.03
N ASP A 273 -17.99 -4.26 8.84
CA ASP A 273 -18.73 -3.37 7.96
C ASP A 273 -19.46 -2.30 8.77
N ILE A 274 -19.45 -1.08 8.24
CA ILE A 274 -20.16 0.04 8.84
C ILE A 274 -21.52 0.12 8.16
N GLU A 275 -22.58 -0.25 8.88
CA GLU A 275 -23.95 -0.19 8.42
C GLU A 275 -24.68 1.03 9.01
N LEU A 276 -25.49 1.70 8.20
CA LEU A 276 -26.43 2.70 8.67
C LEU A 276 -27.79 2.02 8.91
N ARG A 277 -28.17 1.87 10.19
CA ARG A 277 -29.48 1.31 10.58
C ARG A 277 -30.23 2.33 11.42
N ASP A 278 -31.46 2.63 11.04
CA ASP A 278 -32.34 3.57 11.76
C ASP A 278 -31.69 4.95 12.04
N GLY A 279 -30.89 5.45 11.08
CA GLY A 279 -30.14 6.70 11.23
C GLY A 279 -28.92 6.62 12.17
N GLN A 280 -28.63 5.44 12.71
CA GLN A 280 -27.45 5.19 13.55
C GLN A 280 -26.41 4.37 12.79
N THR A 281 -25.16 4.81 12.88
CA THR A 281 -24.03 4.05 12.35
C THR A 281 -23.71 2.89 13.31
N ARG A 282 -23.79 1.67 12.80
CA ARG A 282 -23.42 0.45 13.55
C ARG A 282 -22.27 -0.24 12.86
N LEU A 283 -21.32 -0.74 13.65
CA LEU A 283 -20.29 -1.64 13.16
C LEU A 283 -20.78 -3.07 13.31
N VAL A 284 -20.88 -3.78 12.20
CA VAL A 284 -21.16 -5.22 12.17
C VAL A 284 -19.83 -5.94 12.00
N VAL A 285 -19.39 -6.65 13.03
CA VAL A 285 -18.15 -7.42 13.01
C VAL A 285 -18.49 -8.89 12.79
N ALA A 286 -17.96 -9.47 11.71
CA ALA A 286 -18.04 -10.90 11.43
C ALA A 286 -16.62 -11.50 11.58
N PRO A 287 -16.23 -11.92 12.78
CA PRO A 287 -14.90 -12.46 13.03
C PRO A 287 -14.76 -13.85 12.40
N PRO A 288 -13.56 -14.21 11.89
CA PRO A 288 -13.30 -15.57 11.46
C PRO A 288 -13.47 -16.54 12.64
N PRO A 289 -13.84 -17.83 12.40
CA PRO A 289 -14.21 -18.77 13.45
C PRO A 289 -13.14 -18.94 14.55
N ASP A 290 -11.87 -18.94 14.17
CA ASP A 290 -10.78 -19.05 15.14
C ASP A 290 -10.68 -17.83 16.04
N PHE A 291 -10.85 -16.63 15.47
CA PHE A 291 -10.84 -15.39 16.25
C PHE A 291 -12.08 -15.26 17.13
N ALA A 292 -13.25 -15.74 16.66
CA ALA A 292 -14.46 -15.79 17.48
C ALA A 292 -14.26 -16.64 18.74
N ARG A 293 -13.54 -17.78 18.63
CA ARG A 293 -13.17 -18.60 19.80
C ARG A 293 -12.23 -17.88 20.76
N VAL A 294 -11.31 -17.08 20.24
CA VAL A 294 -10.46 -16.22 21.07
C VAL A 294 -11.28 -15.20 21.83
N LEU A 295 -12.22 -14.50 21.14
CA LEU A 295 -13.09 -13.52 21.77
C LEU A 295 -13.93 -14.14 22.89
N ALA A 296 -14.50 -15.34 22.66
CA ALA A 296 -15.26 -16.07 23.69
C ALA A 296 -14.42 -16.38 24.95
N ARG A 297 -13.14 -16.76 24.78
CA ARG A 297 -12.22 -16.99 25.91
C ARG A 297 -11.84 -15.72 26.65
N LEU A 298 -11.73 -14.59 25.95
CA LEU A 298 -11.42 -13.29 26.58
C LEU A 298 -12.60 -12.68 27.30
N ALA A 299 -13.83 -13.18 27.04
CA ALA A 299 -15.05 -12.74 27.68
C ALA A 299 -15.45 -13.61 28.91
N ALA A 300 -14.84 -14.81 29.02
CA ALA A 300 -15.06 -15.73 30.15
C ALA A 300 -14.16 -15.37 31.34
#